data_a3c8b63449853a018f916b675ccc1328
#
_entry.id   a3c8b63449853a018f916b675ccc1328
#
_cell.length_a   1.000
_cell.length_b   1.000
_cell.length_c   1.000
_cell.angle_alpha   90.00
_cell.angle_beta   90.00
_cell.angle_gamma   90.00
#
_symmetry.space_group_name_H-M   'P 1'
#
loop_
_entity.id
_entity.type
_entity.pdbx_description
1 polymer ?
#
loop_
_entity_poly.entity_id
_entity_poly.type
_entity_poly.pdbx_seq_one_letter_code
_entity_poly.pdbx_strand_id
1 'polypeptide(L)'
;MGLKKRINKEIEIWNEQFVEIAEKIWRQREKLLDEFLFVFKETLKNLELGIVCNISYDIKKTRKKDLLISLEERIEAEVALGFTTIGPHRDEFVFDWAGRSIKKNGSQGEHKMFLALLKITELLFISKKTNKNPVFLIDDIFANLDIKRSKRLLRFVEKLRFHENFKPQTIITTTDLMGVQKEGFFSNYGEIKKHKLQINETP
;
A
#
# COMPACT_ATOMS: atom_id res chain seq x y z
N MET A 1 -27.01 -36.39 15.90
CA MET A 1 -27.79 -35.51 14.98
C MET A 1 -28.07 -34.11 15.58
N GLY A 2 -28.28 -33.94 16.87
CA GLY A 2 -28.59 -32.65 17.51
C GLY A 2 -27.45 -31.62 17.51
N LEU A 3 -26.21 -32.02 17.76
CA LEU A 3 -25.05 -31.10 17.85
C LEU A 3 -24.72 -30.41 16.53
N LYS A 4 -24.68 -31.18 15.43
CA LYS A 4 -24.44 -30.64 14.08
C LYS A 4 -25.50 -29.61 13.65
N LYS A 5 -26.76 -29.88 13.99
CA LYS A 5 -27.87 -28.95 13.70
C LYS A 5 -27.78 -27.65 14.52
N ARG A 6 -27.30 -27.73 15.76
CA ARG A 6 -27.10 -26.56 16.62
C ARG A 6 -25.94 -25.69 16.12
N ILE A 7 -24.81 -26.31 15.76
CA ILE A 7 -23.66 -25.62 15.19
C ILE A 7 -24.05 -24.89 13.91
N ASN A 8 -24.75 -25.52 12.99
CA ASN A 8 -25.19 -24.89 11.74
C ASN A 8 -26.09 -23.67 12.00
N LYS A 9 -27.01 -23.76 12.96
CA LYS A 9 -27.87 -22.61 13.31
C LYS A 9 -27.12 -21.45 13.93
N GLU A 10 -26.08 -21.69 14.71
CA GLU A 10 -25.20 -20.64 15.24
C GLU A 10 -24.39 -19.99 14.10
N ILE A 11 -23.89 -20.78 13.15
CA ILE A 11 -23.18 -20.28 11.98
C ILE A 11 -24.07 -19.40 11.09
N GLU A 12 -25.34 -19.77 10.88
CA GLU A 12 -26.30 -18.98 10.10
C GLU A 12 -26.43 -17.55 10.66
N ILE A 13 -26.54 -17.38 11.98
CA ILE A 13 -26.63 -16.06 12.62
C ILE A 13 -25.36 -15.26 12.39
N TRP A 14 -24.19 -15.88 12.48
CA TRP A 14 -22.92 -15.22 12.22
C TRP A 14 -22.74 -14.87 10.74
N ASN A 15 -23.24 -15.68 9.82
CA ASN A 15 -23.21 -15.42 8.40
C ASN A 15 -23.99 -14.16 8.02
N GLU A 16 -25.17 -13.94 8.62
CA GLU A 16 -25.95 -12.72 8.39
C GLU A 16 -25.16 -11.45 8.81
N GLN A 17 -24.56 -11.48 10.00
CA GLN A 17 -23.74 -10.36 10.50
C GLN A 17 -22.48 -10.16 9.65
N PHE A 18 -21.82 -11.25 9.26
CA PHE A 18 -20.65 -11.21 8.41
C PHE A 18 -20.97 -10.56 7.06
N VAL A 19 -22.06 -10.91 6.42
CA VAL A 19 -22.49 -10.35 5.13
C VAL A 19 -22.74 -8.85 5.22
N GLU A 20 -23.38 -8.36 6.29
CA GLU A 20 -23.60 -6.93 6.49
C GLU A 20 -22.27 -6.15 6.65
N ILE A 21 -21.34 -6.72 7.41
CA ILE A 21 -20.02 -6.11 7.62
C ILE A 21 -19.21 -6.16 6.31
N ALA A 22 -19.26 -7.28 5.59
CA ALA A 22 -18.58 -7.47 4.32
C ALA A 22 -19.00 -6.41 3.29
N GLU A 23 -20.29 -6.13 3.16
CA GLU A 23 -20.79 -5.10 2.27
C GLU A 23 -20.31 -3.70 2.65
N LYS A 24 -20.26 -3.38 3.95
CA LYS A 24 -19.75 -2.09 4.44
C LYS A 24 -18.26 -1.94 4.09
N ILE A 25 -17.48 -3.01 4.29
CA ILE A 25 -16.04 -3.03 3.95
C ILE A 25 -15.84 -2.82 2.45
N TRP A 26 -16.56 -3.54 1.60
CA TRP A 26 -16.44 -3.41 0.14
C TRP A 26 -16.77 -2.00 -0.34
N ARG A 27 -17.88 -1.41 0.12
CA ARG A 27 -18.23 -0.02 -0.23
C ARG A 27 -17.16 0.99 0.18
N GLN A 28 -16.61 0.81 1.40
CA GLN A 28 -15.56 1.71 1.88
C GLN A 28 -14.27 1.55 1.08
N ARG A 29 -13.88 0.31 0.76
CA ARG A 29 -12.69 0.03 -0.05
C ARG A 29 -12.82 0.61 -1.45
N GLU A 30 -13.95 0.43 -2.12
CA GLU A 30 -14.20 1.01 -3.44
C GLU A 30 -14.06 2.53 -3.43
N LYS A 31 -14.77 3.17 -2.52
CA LYS A 31 -14.69 4.63 -2.40
C LYS A 31 -13.28 5.13 -2.12
N LEU A 32 -12.58 4.49 -1.19
CA LEU A 32 -11.20 4.88 -0.85
C LEU A 32 -10.24 4.62 -2.03
N LEU A 33 -10.43 3.52 -2.76
CA LEU A 33 -9.60 3.20 -3.90
C LEU A 33 -9.77 4.20 -5.03
N ASP A 34 -10.99 4.61 -5.36
CA ASP A 34 -11.24 5.61 -6.41
C ASP A 34 -10.53 6.93 -6.10
N GLU A 35 -10.61 7.39 -4.84
CA GLU A 35 -9.93 8.59 -4.40
C GLU A 35 -8.40 8.42 -4.39
N PHE A 36 -7.91 7.26 -3.97
CA PHE A 36 -6.48 6.92 -3.98
C PHE A 36 -5.92 6.84 -5.40
N LEU A 37 -6.66 6.22 -6.32
CA LEU A 37 -6.27 6.10 -7.72
C LEU A 37 -6.14 7.45 -8.41
N PHE A 38 -6.94 8.43 -8.03
CA PHE A 38 -6.78 9.80 -8.53
C PHE A 38 -5.41 10.35 -8.14
N VAL A 39 -5.03 10.26 -6.86
CA VAL A 39 -3.71 10.72 -6.37
C VAL A 39 -2.57 9.88 -6.97
N PHE A 40 -2.79 8.57 -7.13
CA PHE A 40 -1.81 7.68 -7.74
C PHE A 40 -1.47 8.06 -9.18
N LYS A 41 -2.47 8.35 -9.99
CA LYS A 41 -2.28 8.79 -11.38
C LYS A 41 -1.54 10.13 -11.47
N GLU A 42 -1.88 11.08 -10.59
CA GLU A 42 -1.15 12.35 -10.50
C GLU A 42 0.31 12.14 -10.09
N THR A 43 0.55 11.30 -9.08
CA THR A 43 1.91 10.97 -8.61
C THR A 43 2.73 10.30 -9.71
N LEU A 44 2.15 9.34 -10.42
CA LEU A 44 2.79 8.66 -11.54
C LEU A 44 3.17 9.61 -12.66
N LYS A 45 2.26 10.52 -13.02
CA LYS A 45 2.51 11.56 -14.04
C LYS A 45 3.68 12.47 -13.63
N ASN A 46 3.69 12.92 -12.39
CA ASN A 46 4.72 13.83 -11.87
C ASN A 46 6.10 13.17 -11.69
N LEU A 47 6.14 11.85 -11.52
CA LEU A 47 7.39 11.06 -11.49
C LEU A 47 8.01 10.89 -12.87
N GLU A 48 7.29 11.18 -13.96
CA GLU A 48 7.77 11.12 -15.34
C GLU A 48 8.47 9.80 -15.70
N LEU A 49 7.96 8.68 -15.18
CA LEU A 49 8.57 7.36 -15.41
C LEU A 49 8.44 6.89 -16.85
N GLY A 50 7.53 7.48 -17.64
CA GLY A 50 7.27 7.08 -19.03
C GLY A 50 6.63 5.69 -19.16
N ILE A 51 6.04 5.16 -18.08
CA ILE A 51 5.39 3.86 -18.03
C ILE A 51 3.96 4.00 -17.51
N VAL A 52 3.11 3.06 -17.90
CA VAL A 52 1.76 2.96 -17.39
C VAL A 52 1.75 1.99 -16.22
N CYS A 53 1.23 2.43 -15.09
CA CYS A 53 0.99 1.59 -13.93
C CYS A 53 -0.49 1.65 -13.56
N ASN A 54 -1.03 0.54 -13.08
CA ASN A 54 -2.41 0.50 -12.64
C ASN A 54 -2.54 -0.29 -11.34
N ILE A 55 -3.58 0.06 -10.57
CA ILE A 55 -4.00 -0.67 -9.39
C ILE A 55 -5.47 -0.99 -9.61
N SER A 56 -5.83 -2.25 -9.51
CA SER A 56 -7.21 -2.68 -9.52
C SER A 56 -7.51 -3.52 -8.28
N TYR A 57 -8.75 -3.51 -7.90
CA TYR A 57 -9.24 -4.29 -6.77
C TYR A 57 -10.07 -5.44 -7.34
N ASP A 58 -9.53 -6.63 -7.26
CA ASP A 58 -10.24 -7.85 -7.66
C ASP A 58 -11.20 -8.24 -6.53
N ILE A 59 -12.37 -7.65 -6.61
CA ILE A 59 -13.48 -7.98 -5.73
C ILE A 59 -14.11 -9.24 -6.30
N LYS A 60 -13.98 -10.33 -5.61
CA LYS A 60 -14.84 -11.50 -5.81
C LYS A 60 -16.25 -11.14 -5.30
N LYS A 61 -16.82 -10.08 -5.90
CA LYS A 61 -18.07 -9.46 -5.48
C LYS A 61 -19.21 -10.42 -5.71
N THR A 62 -19.64 -11.00 -4.65
CA THR A 62 -20.93 -11.66 -4.56
C THR A 62 -21.89 -10.63 -3.96
N ARG A 63 -23.02 -10.37 -4.58
CA ARG A 63 -24.06 -9.53 -3.97
C ARG A 63 -24.45 -10.09 -2.60
N LYS A 64 -24.95 -9.24 -1.69
CA LYS A 64 -25.33 -9.65 -0.33
C LYS A 64 -26.08 -10.99 -0.30
N LYS A 65 -27.10 -11.13 -1.14
CA LYS A 65 -27.90 -12.35 -1.24
C LYS A 65 -27.07 -13.54 -1.71
N ASP A 66 -26.22 -13.33 -2.69
CA ASP A 66 -25.38 -14.38 -3.28
C ASP A 66 -24.24 -14.77 -2.31
N LEU A 67 -23.74 -13.80 -1.49
CA LEU A 67 -22.73 -14.09 -0.47
C LEU A 67 -23.29 -15.00 0.63
N LEU A 68 -24.51 -14.71 1.10
CA LEU A 68 -25.17 -15.55 2.10
C LEU A 68 -25.37 -16.97 1.56
N ILE A 69 -25.92 -17.13 0.37
CA ILE A 69 -26.09 -18.42 -0.30
C ILE A 69 -24.74 -19.15 -0.43
N SER A 70 -23.69 -18.43 -0.88
CA SER A 70 -22.37 -19.03 -1.05
C SER A 70 -21.74 -19.47 0.28
N LEU A 71 -22.00 -18.76 1.38
CA LEU A 71 -21.57 -19.15 2.72
C LEU A 71 -22.32 -20.40 3.20
N GLU A 72 -23.63 -20.47 2.97
CA GLU A 72 -24.45 -21.63 3.31
C GLU A 72 -23.99 -22.89 2.55
N GLU A 73 -23.73 -22.78 1.24
CA GLU A 73 -23.23 -23.88 0.42
C GLU A 73 -21.86 -24.40 0.85
N ARG A 74 -21.05 -23.56 1.52
CA ARG A 74 -19.67 -23.86 1.93
C ARG A 74 -19.51 -24.24 3.40
N ILE A 75 -20.57 -24.20 4.19
CA ILE A 75 -20.51 -24.44 5.66
C ILE A 75 -19.69 -25.70 6.01
N GLU A 76 -19.94 -26.82 5.34
CA GLU A 76 -19.25 -28.09 5.68
C GLU A 76 -17.75 -28.01 5.38
N ALA A 77 -17.38 -27.41 4.26
CA ALA A 77 -15.99 -27.22 3.87
C ALA A 77 -15.28 -26.23 4.80
N GLU A 78 -15.93 -25.13 5.14
CA GLU A 78 -15.34 -24.07 5.99
C GLU A 78 -15.20 -24.55 7.45
N VAL A 79 -16.15 -25.32 7.95
CA VAL A 79 -16.03 -25.97 9.27
C VAL A 79 -14.83 -26.94 9.29
N ALA A 80 -14.63 -27.72 8.21
CA ALA A 80 -13.49 -28.63 8.12
C ALA A 80 -12.15 -27.89 8.04
N LEU A 81 -12.12 -26.72 7.39
CA LEU A 81 -10.92 -25.87 7.24
C LEU A 81 -10.65 -25.00 8.48
N GLY A 82 -11.67 -24.71 9.29
CA GLY A 82 -11.59 -23.82 10.45
C GLY A 82 -11.56 -22.32 10.10
N PHE A 83 -11.88 -21.94 8.87
CA PHE A 83 -11.95 -20.53 8.44
C PHE A 83 -12.86 -20.31 7.23
N THR A 84 -13.36 -19.08 7.08
CA THR A 84 -14.21 -18.67 5.97
C THR A 84 -13.39 -18.47 4.69
N THR A 85 -13.84 -19.05 3.56
CA THR A 85 -13.14 -19.06 2.28
C THR A 85 -13.53 -17.93 1.34
N ILE A 86 -14.61 -17.20 1.64
CA ILE A 86 -15.14 -16.09 0.83
C ILE A 86 -15.38 -14.86 1.69
N GLY A 87 -15.28 -13.67 1.11
CA GLY A 87 -15.49 -12.40 1.77
C GLY A 87 -14.34 -11.42 1.60
N PRO A 88 -14.42 -10.20 2.18
CA PRO A 88 -13.45 -9.12 1.98
C PRO A 88 -12.01 -9.45 2.38
N HIS A 89 -11.80 -10.41 3.26
CA HIS A 89 -10.47 -10.88 3.67
C HIS A 89 -9.80 -11.78 2.63
N ARG A 90 -10.51 -12.15 1.55
CA ARG A 90 -10.01 -12.95 0.43
C ARG A 90 -9.83 -12.13 -0.84
N ASP A 91 -10.20 -10.86 -0.81
CA ASP A 91 -10.00 -9.99 -1.95
C ASP A 91 -8.52 -9.67 -2.15
N GLU A 92 -8.13 -9.46 -3.38
CA GLU A 92 -6.77 -9.10 -3.75
C GLU A 92 -6.72 -7.75 -4.45
N PHE A 93 -5.65 -6.99 -4.19
CA PHE A 93 -5.27 -5.87 -5.04
C PHE A 93 -4.33 -6.39 -6.14
N VAL A 94 -4.65 -6.04 -7.38
CA VAL A 94 -3.84 -6.37 -8.54
C VAL A 94 -3.05 -5.14 -8.93
N PHE A 95 -1.75 -5.32 -9.05
CA PHE A 95 -0.80 -4.26 -9.38
C PHE A 95 -0.18 -4.54 -10.74
N ASP A 96 -0.37 -3.61 -11.68
CA ASP A 96 0.18 -3.69 -13.03
C ASP A 96 1.29 -2.67 -13.25
N TRP A 97 2.36 -3.14 -13.88
CA TRP A 97 3.50 -2.35 -14.31
C TRP A 97 3.75 -2.59 -15.79
N ALA A 98 3.64 -1.52 -16.60
CA ALA A 98 3.82 -1.60 -18.03
C ALA A 98 2.95 -2.69 -18.70
N GLY A 99 1.68 -2.83 -18.28
CA GLY A 99 0.71 -3.78 -18.83
C GLY A 99 0.87 -5.23 -18.38
N ARG A 100 1.69 -5.52 -17.37
CA ARG A 100 1.89 -6.85 -16.81
C ARG A 100 1.82 -6.86 -15.29
N SER A 101 1.36 -7.99 -14.74
CA SER A 101 1.32 -8.14 -13.27
C SER A 101 2.72 -8.04 -12.67
N ILE A 102 2.92 -7.06 -11.79
CA ILE A 102 4.22 -6.86 -11.14
C ILE A 102 4.54 -8.04 -10.20
N LYS A 103 3.52 -8.58 -9.52
CA LYS A 103 3.66 -9.72 -8.59
C LYS A 103 4.27 -10.95 -9.28
N LYS A 104 3.91 -11.21 -10.55
CA LYS A 104 4.34 -12.39 -11.30
C LYS A 104 5.61 -12.15 -12.13
N ASN A 105 5.75 -10.98 -12.71
CA ASN A 105 6.70 -10.72 -13.79
C ASN A 105 7.61 -9.50 -13.51
N GLY A 106 7.51 -8.88 -12.34
CA GLY A 106 8.31 -7.70 -12.01
C GLY A 106 9.75 -8.06 -11.65
N SER A 107 10.71 -7.30 -12.13
CA SER A 107 12.08 -7.32 -11.62
C SER A 107 12.16 -6.71 -10.20
N GLN A 108 13.22 -6.98 -9.45
CA GLN A 108 13.41 -6.39 -8.12
C GLN A 108 13.38 -4.86 -8.14
N GLY A 109 13.99 -4.24 -9.14
CA GLY A 109 13.97 -2.79 -9.31
C GLY A 109 12.57 -2.24 -9.64
N GLU A 110 11.77 -2.97 -10.44
CA GLU A 110 10.37 -2.59 -10.71
C GLU A 110 9.52 -2.70 -9.45
N HIS A 111 9.66 -3.76 -8.65
CA HIS A 111 8.96 -3.90 -7.37
C HIS A 111 9.28 -2.75 -6.42
N LYS A 112 10.57 -2.40 -6.26
CA LYS A 112 10.99 -1.30 -5.39
C LYS A 112 10.46 0.05 -5.88
N MET A 113 10.51 0.30 -7.20
CA MET A 113 9.99 1.54 -7.77
C MET A 113 8.47 1.64 -7.60
N PHE A 114 7.74 0.54 -7.81
CA PHE A 114 6.30 0.50 -7.61
C PHE A 114 5.93 0.70 -6.13
N LEU A 115 6.67 0.08 -5.22
CA LEU A 115 6.50 0.29 -3.78
C LEU A 115 6.76 1.74 -3.37
N ALA A 116 7.82 2.36 -3.91
CA ALA A 116 8.10 3.77 -3.69
C ALA A 116 6.94 4.66 -4.18
N LEU A 117 6.43 4.40 -5.38
CA LEU A 117 5.29 5.11 -5.95
C LEU A 117 4.05 4.96 -5.05
N LEU A 118 3.77 3.75 -4.56
CA LEU A 118 2.66 3.51 -3.63
C LEU A 118 2.83 4.29 -2.33
N LYS A 119 4.02 4.25 -1.72
CA LYS A 119 4.29 4.93 -0.45
C LYS A 119 4.23 6.45 -0.55
N ILE A 120 4.71 7.00 -1.65
CA ILE A 120 4.58 8.44 -1.92
C ILE A 120 3.11 8.81 -2.13
N THR A 121 2.37 8.00 -2.89
CA THR A 121 0.94 8.22 -3.08
C THR A 121 0.17 8.15 -1.77
N GLU A 122 0.47 7.16 -0.93
CA GLU A 122 -0.12 7.01 0.41
C GLU A 122 0.12 8.25 1.27
N LEU A 123 1.36 8.75 1.27
CA LEU A 123 1.75 9.95 2.00
C LEU A 123 0.95 11.18 1.56
N LEU A 124 0.85 11.40 0.24
CA LEU A 124 0.08 12.51 -0.34
C LEU A 124 -1.42 12.36 -0.06
N PHE A 125 -1.94 11.14 -0.18
CA PHE A 125 -3.34 10.84 0.09
C PHE A 125 -3.71 11.09 1.56
N ILE A 126 -2.88 10.63 2.51
CA ILE A 126 -3.09 10.86 3.94
C ILE A 126 -3.03 12.36 4.25
N SER A 127 -2.03 13.08 3.73
CA SER A 127 -1.91 14.51 3.92
C SER A 127 -3.16 15.26 3.44
N LYS A 128 -3.65 14.92 2.24
CA LYS A 128 -4.86 15.52 1.65
C LYS A 128 -6.12 15.21 2.46
N LYS A 129 -6.24 13.98 2.98
CA LYS A 129 -7.42 13.55 3.74
C LYS A 129 -7.47 14.09 5.15
N THR A 130 -6.34 14.28 5.79
CA THR A 130 -6.27 14.63 7.21
C THR A 130 -5.88 16.08 7.44
N ASN A 131 -5.47 16.80 6.38
CA ASN A 131 -4.85 18.15 6.47
C ASN A 131 -3.64 18.18 7.43
N LYS A 132 -2.92 17.05 7.55
CA LYS A 132 -1.72 16.94 8.37
C LYS A 132 -0.49 16.83 7.48
N ASN A 133 0.65 17.17 8.05
CA ASN A 133 1.96 17.08 7.41
C ASN A 133 2.70 15.85 7.95
N PRO A 134 2.52 14.67 7.34
CA PRO A 134 3.19 13.47 7.81
C PRO A 134 4.70 13.52 7.56
N VAL A 135 5.47 12.82 8.42
CA VAL A 135 6.90 12.59 8.20
C VAL A 135 7.07 11.42 7.24
N PHE A 136 7.93 11.58 6.24
CA PHE A 136 8.23 10.54 5.28
C PHE A 136 9.51 9.80 5.64
N LEU A 137 9.38 8.52 5.97
CA LEU A 137 10.52 7.65 6.28
C LEU A 137 10.80 6.76 5.08
N ILE A 138 12.04 6.81 4.58
CA ILE A 138 12.50 6.02 3.43
C ILE A 138 13.68 5.17 3.88
N ASP A 139 13.46 3.87 4.02
CA ASP A 139 14.48 2.93 4.44
C ASP A 139 15.02 2.15 3.24
N ASP A 140 16.31 2.34 2.95
CA ASP A 140 17.10 1.63 1.93
C ASP A 140 16.40 1.38 0.58
N ILE A 141 15.51 2.31 0.18
CA ILE A 141 14.69 2.15 -1.02
C ILE A 141 15.54 2.22 -2.30
N PHE A 142 16.73 2.84 -2.20
CA PHE A 142 17.61 3.03 -3.36
C PHE A 142 18.47 1.81 -3.65
N ALA A 143 18.64 0.88 -2.70
CA ALA A 143 19.34 -0.37 -2.95
C ALA A 143 18.65 -1.15 -4.08
N ASN A 144 19.44 -1.57 -5.08
CA ASN A 144 18.97 -2.29 -6.29
C ASN A 144 18.08 -1.47 -7.27
N LEU A 145 18.00 -0.15 -7.11
CA LEU A 145 17.50 0.72 -8.16
C LEU A 145 18.65 1.17 -9.07
N ASP A 146 18.37 1.28 -10.37
CA ASP A 146 19.33 1.94 -11.26
C ASP A 146 19.44 3.44 -10.93
N ILE A 147 20.61 4.02 -11.27
CA ILE A 147 20.93 5.41 -10.96
C ILE A 147 19.87 6.37 -11.53
N LYS A 148 19.31 6.11 -12.71
CA LYS A 148 18.32 6.99 -13.33
C LYS A 148 17.01 7.01 -12.54
N ARG A 149 16.53 5.84 -12.09
CA ARG A 149 15.33 5.72 -11.28
C ARG A 149 15.51 6.33 -9.90
N SER A 150 16.65 6.07 -9.27
CA SER A 150 17.00 6.65 -7.97
C SER A 150 17.00 8.18 -8.03
N LYS A 151 17.63 8.76 -9.04
CA LYS A 151 17.65 10.21 -9.25
C LYS A 151 16.27 10.81 -9.46
N ARG A 152 15.42 10.16 -10.27
CA ARG A 152 14.04 10.63 -10.48
C ARG A 152 13.25 10.62 -9.18
N LEU A 153 13.35 9.54 -8.43
CA LEU A 153 12.65 9.39 -7.16
C LEU A 153 13.09 10.47 -6.15
N LEU A 154 14.39 10.67 -6.00
CA LEU A 154 14.95 11.71 -5.11
C LEU A 154 14.48 13.11 -5.51
N ARG A 155 14.58 13.47 -6.79
CA ARG A 155 14.09 14.77 -7.29
C ARG A 155 12.60 14.95 -7.05
N PHE A 156 11.84 13.88 -7.19
CA PHE A 156 10.42 13.95 -6.93
C PHE A 156 10.12 14.17 -5.45
N VAL A 157 10.78 13.41 -4.55
CA VAL A 157 10.66 13.57 -3.10
C VAL A 157 11.06 14.99 -2.67
N GLU A 158 12.10 15.54 -3.26
CA GLU A 158 12.56 16.90 -3.00
C GLU A 158 11.50 17.96 -3.36
N LYS A 159 10.80 17.74 -4.48
CA LYS A 159 9.75 18.64 -4.98
C LYS A 159 8.41 18.44 -4.30
N LEU A 160 8.24 17.39 -3.48
CA LEU A 160 6.98 17.15 -2.79
C LEU A 160 6.55 18.36 -1.98
N ARG A 161 5.28 18.70 -2.08
CA ARG A 161 4.63 19.71 -1.25
C ARG A 161 3.29 19.16 -0.80
N PHE A 162 3.00 19.42 0.46
CA PHE A 162 1.73 19.12 1.07
C PHE A 162 0.79 20.32 1.01
N HIS A 163 -0.27 20.25 1.78
CA HIS A 163 -1.20 21.35 1.95
C HIS A 163 -0.44 22.66 2.27
N GLU A 164 -0.90 23.80 1.74
CA GLU A 164 -0.30 25.13 1.96
C GLU A 164 1.18 25.25 1.54
N ASN A 165 1.63 24.46 0.54
CA ASN A 165 3.02 24.42 0.11
C ASN A 165 4.03 23.93 1.17
N PHE A 166 3.55 23.27 2.21
CA PHE A 166 4.42 22.71 3.23
C PHE A 166 5.33 21.63 2.66
N LYS A 167 6.62 21.71 2.97
CA LYS A 167 7.59 20.70 2.56
C LYS A 167 7.62 19.57 3.59
N PRO A 168 7.43 18.30 3.16
CA PRO A 168 7.48 17.18 4.09
C PRO A 168 8.86 17.05 4.71
N GLN A 169 8.91 16.74 6.00
CA GLN A 169 10.11 16.23 6.61
C GLN A 169 10.35 14.82 6.09
N THR A 170 11.51 14.60 5.45
CA THR A 170 11.87 13.31 4.89
C THR A 170 13.15 12.82 5.57
N ILE A 171 13.11 11.61 6.10
CA ILE A 171 14.25 10.92 6.69
C ILE A 171 14.58 9.72 5.80
N ILE A 172 15.82 9.67 5.33
CA ILE A 172 16.27 8.63 4.40
C ILE A 172 17.45 7.89 5.02
N THR A 173 17.36 6.57 5.05
CA THR A 173 18.50 5.70 5.32
C THR A 173 19.02 5.14 4.01
N THR A 174 20.33 4.99 3.87
CA THR A 174 20.94 4.41 2.67
C THR A 174 22.31 3.84 2.98
N THR A 175 22.65 2.76 2.29
CA THR A 175 23.98 2.15 2.31
C THR A 175 24.92 2.79 1.28
N ASP A 176 24.40 3.52 0.28
CA ASP A 176 25.15 4.22 -0.75
C ASP A 176 25.05 5.75 -0.58
N LEU A 177 25.81 6.28 0.37
CA LEU A 177 25.91 7.73 0.58
C LEU A 177 26.58 8.46 -0.58
N MET A 178 27.54 7.83 -1.27
CA MET A 178 28.27 8.49 -2.34
C MET A 178 27.43 8.73 -3.60
N GLY A 179 26.55 7.78 -3.94
CA GLY A 179 25.62 7.94 -5.06
C GLY A 179 24.62 9.07 -4.81
N VAL A 180 24.22 9.26 -3.57
CA VAL A 180 23.25 10.28 -3.16
C VAL A 180 23.91 11.66 -2.99
N GLN A 181 25.13 11.73 -2.44
CA GLN A 181 25.87 12.98 -2.24
C GLN A 181 26.41 13.61 -3.55
N LYS A 182 26.89 12.80 -4.49
CA LYS A 182 27.38 13.30 -5.79
C LYS A 182 26.34 14.07 -6.60
N GLU A 183 25.08 13.90 -6.29
CA GLU A 183 23.97 14.53 -7.02
C GLU A 183 23.51 15.86 -6.41
N GLY A 184 24.13 16.33 -5.33
CA GLY A 184 23.81 17.61 -4.71
C GLY A 184 22.45 17.69 -3.99
N PHE A 185 21.76 16.57 -3.82
CA PHE A 185 20.42 16.54 -3.20
C PHE A 185 20.40 16.98 -1.73
N PHE A 186 21.54 16.93 -1.06
CA PHE A 186 21.65 17.29 0.37
C PHE A 186 22.33 18.62 0.64
N SER A 187 22.77 19.35 -0.40
CA SER A 187 23.42 20.65 -0.21
C SER A 187 22.49 21.73 0.34
N ASN A 188 21.18 21.54 0.23
CA ASN A 188 20.16 22.46 0.74
C ASN A 188 19.47 22.03 2.04
N TYR A 189 19.77 20.85 2.53
CA TYR A 189 19.20 20.32 3.77
C TYR A 189 20.33 20.06 4.72
N GLY A 190 20.64 21.02 5.56
CA GLY A 190 21.75 21.04 6.50
C GLY A 190 22.37 19.65 6.73
N GLU A 191 23.68 19.54 6.69
CA GLU A 191 24.44 18.31 6.86
C GLU A 191 23.71 17.30 7.74
N ILE A 192 23.37 16.11 7.18
CA ILE A 192 23.17 14.94 8.03
C ILE A 192 24.55 14.65 8.62
N LYS A 193 24.93 15.37 9.68
CA LYS A 193 26.10 15.03 10.47
C LYS A 193 25.90 13.58 10.85
N LYS A 194 26.90 12.72 10.52
CA LYS A 194 27.06 11.40 11.12
C LYS A 194 27.01 11.60 12.65
N HIS A 195 25.85 11.53 13.24
CA HIS A 195 25.77 11.27 14.65
C HIS A 195 26.22 9.84 14.83
N LYS A 196 27.51 9.63 15.13
CA LYS A 196 27.91 8.47 15.90
C LYS A 196 27.02 8.50 17.12
N LEU A 197 26.12 7.56 17.23
CA LEU A 197 25.52 7.19 18.50
C LEU A 197 26.72 6.79 19.38
N GLN A 198 27.21 7.73 20.19
CA GLN A 198 28.01 7.39 21.33
C GLN A 198 27.02 6.79 22.32
N ILE A 199 26.95 5.47 22.34
CA ILE A 199 26.39 4.73 23.46
C ILE A 199 27.37 5.01 24.60
N ASN A 200 27.06 5.96 25.45
CA ASN A 200 27.73 6.08 26.71
C ASN A 200 27.32 4.85 27.52
N GLU A 201 28.16 3.85 27.53
CA GLU A 201 28.13 2.82 28.54
C GLU A 201 28.47 3.52 29.84
N THR A 202 27.46 3.74 30.66
CA THR A 202 27.63 4.17 32.05
C THR A 202 28.20 2.99 32.85
N PRO A 203 29.21 3.19 33.70
CA PRO A 203 29.84 2.12 34.45
C PRO A 203 28.93 1.48 35.50
#